data_abbf661bc3ed1ece6bde44c642f7bb3d
#
_entry.id   abbf661bc3ed1ece6bde44c642f7bb3d
#
_cell.length_a   1.000
_cell.length_b   1.000
_cell.length_c   1.000
_cell.angle_alpha   90.00
_cell.angle_beta   90.00
_cell.angle_gamma   90.00
#
_symmetry.space_group_name_H-M   'P 1'
#
loop_
_entity.id
_entity.type
_entity.pdbx_description
1 polymer ?
#
loop_
_entity_poly.entity_id
_entity_poly.type
_entity_poly.pdbx_seq_one_letter_code
_entity_poly.pdbx_strand_id
1 'polypeptide(L)'
;MRWLTFLVLGGLASAAIADSANSVRVCYNYGCLVEQEVHYSDSQLAQLRDWLGVARNADEERERLSLAIGQLLAWAGQQSPISADRGGNFADDGVYGRMDCIDHSTTTTRLLQLLANHGWLLFHRVAEPAWRVRYLFELHYSAQIEEIASSQAEGGDPARFVVDSWFRDNGRPAVVLPLANWLDGEGQVETGTGRVVTGGFAGSPR
;
A
#
# COMPACT_ATOMS: atom_id res chain seq x y z
N MET A 1 -44.66 44.33 15.57
CA MET A 1 -44.33 43.17 14.73
C MET A 1 -42.84 43.21 14.39
N ARG A 2 -42.01 42.40 15.07
CA ARG A 2 -40.56 42.33 14.81
C ARG A 2 -40.30 40.98 14.12
N TRP A 3 -39.80 41.02 12.90
CA TRP A 3 -39.41 39.83 12.14
C TRP A 3 -38.00 39.49 12.51
N LEU A 4 -37.81 38.29 13.08
CA LEU A 4 -36.49 37.67 13.34
C LEU A 4 -36.10 36.90 12.06
N THR A 5 -35.05 37.37 11.41
CA THR A 5 -34.40 36.68 10.31
C THR A 5 -33.41 35.64 10.90
N PHE A 6 -33.71 34.35 10.77
CA PHE A 6 -32.78 33.29 11.06
C PHE A 6 -31.82 33.10 9.87
N LEU A 7 -30.57 33.46 10.05
CA LEU A 7 -29.48 33.09 9.12
C LEU A 7 -29.10 31.65 9.35
N VAL A 8 -29.34 30.80 8.35
CA VAL A 8 -28.86 29.40 8.34
C VAL A 8 -27.38 29.43 7.93
N LEU A 9 -26.47 29.27 8.90
CA LEU A 9 -25.06 28.93 8.67
C LEU A 9 -24.91 27.40 8.77
N GLY A 10 -25.05 26.73 7.65
CA GLY A 10 -24.86 25.29 7.59
C GLY A 10 -24.44 24.86 6.21
N GLY A 11 -23.12 24.68 5.97
CA GLY A 11 -22.70 24.11 4.68
C GLY A 11 -21.23 24.00 4.37
N LEU A 12 -20.29 24.39 5.23
CA LEU A 12 -18.87 24.40 4.87
C LEU A 12 -18.01 23.31 5.56
N ALA A 13 -18.55 22.57 6.52
CA ALA A 13 -17.77 21.56 7.26
C ALA A 13 -17.64 20.20 6.54
N SER A 14 -18.57 19.86 5.64
CA SER A 14 -18.58 18.53 4.98
C SER A 14 -17.49 18.36 3.90
N ALA A 15 -17.11 19.42 3.20
CA ALA A 15 -16.12 19.32 2.13
C ALA A 15 -14.70 19.08 2.66
N ALA A 16 -14.33 19.73 3.75
CA ALA A 16 -12.98 19.58 4.33
C ALA A 16 -12.75 18.20 4.97
N ILE A 17 -13.79 17.58 5.53
CA ILE A 17 -13.70 16.24 6.13
C ILE A 17 -13.61 15.17 5.03
N ALA A 18 -14.33 15.34 3.93
CA ALA A 18 -14.30 14.42 2.79
C ALA A 18 -12.92 14.47 2.08
N ASP A 19 -12.31 15.65 1.99
CA ASP A 19 -10.99 15.82 1.37
C ASP A 19 -9.88 15.11 2.18
N SER A 20 -9.92 15.20 3.51
CA SER A 20 -8.97 14.50 4.38
C SER A 20 -9.13 12.98 4.38
N ALA A 21 -10.33 12.45 4.09
CA ALA A 21 -10.59 11.02 4.02
C ALA A 21 -10.03 10.37 2.75
N ASN A 22 -9.76 11.16 1.72
CA ASN A 22 -9.30 10.72 0.41
C ASN A 22 -7.83 11.11 0.15
N SER A 23 -7.09 11.49 1.19
CA SER A 23 -5.69 11.90 1.06
C SER A 23 -4.76 11.03 1.90
N VAL A 24 -3.51 10.94 1.46
CA VAL A 24 -2.43 10.24 2.17
C VAL A 24 -1.15 11.06 2.05
N ARG A 25 -0.38 11.14 3.14
CA ARG A 25 0.99 11.66 3.08
C ARG A 25 1.95 10.57 2.65
N VAL A 26 2.62 10.79 1.52
CA VAL A 26 3.68 9.93 1.01
C VAL A 26 5.03 10.42 1.48
N CYS A 27 5.91 9.48 1.85
CA CYS A 27 7.29 9.73 2.27
C CYS A 27 8.25 9.57 1.11
N TYR A 28 9.34 10.36 1.07
CA TYR A 28 10.43 10.19 0.11
C TYR A 28 11.72 10.89 0.58
N ASN A 29 12.79 10.69 -0.19
CA ASN A 29 14.15 11.15 0.09
C ASN A 29 14.79 10.48 1.30
N TYR A 30 14.50 9.18 1.49
CA TYR A 30 15.08 8.32 2.52
C TYR A 30 14.71 8.70 3.96
N GLY A 31 14.24 7.71 4.70
CA GLY A 31 13.89 7.90 6.12
C GLY A 31 12.73 8.86 6.36
N CYS A 32 11.82 9.04 5.41
CA CYS A 32 10.71 10.00 5.50
C CYS A 32 11.18 11.46 5.73
N LEU A 33 12.33 11.85 5.18
CA LEU A 33 12.83 13.22 5.32
C LEU A 33 11.89 14.26 4.71
N VAL A 34 11.14 13.89 3.69
CA VAL A 34 10.11 14.73 3.07
C VAL A 34 8.81 13.98 3.02
N GLU A 35 7.73 14.66 3.36
CA GLU A 35 6.37 14.17 3.21
C GLU A 35 5.59 15.11 2.29
N GLN A 36 4.76 14.54 1.43
CA GLN A 36 3.82 15.28 0.60
C GLN A 36 2.44 14.66 0.67
N GLU A 37 1.42 15.48 0.86
CA GLU A 37 0.04 15.04 0.76
C GLU A 37 -0.36 14.83 -0.69
N VAL A 38 -0.98 13.70 -0.97
CA VAL A 38 -1.53 13.34 -2.27
C VAL A 38 -3.02 13.04 -2.11
N HIS A 39 -3.81 13.42 -3.10
CA HIS A 39 -5.26 13.29 -3.06
C HIS A 39 -5.76 12.33 -4.12
N TYR A 40 -6.67 11.45 -3.74
CA TYR A 40 -7.31 10.51 -4.65
C TYR A 40 -8.72 10.97 -4.95
N SER A 41 -9.06 11.11 -6.24
CA SER A 41 -10.40 11.49 -6.66
C SER A 41 -11.43 10.40 -6.36
N ASP A 42 -12.69 10.76 -6.25
CA ASP A 42 -13.78 9.81 -6.04
C ASP A 42 -13.82 8.73 -7.14
N SER A 43 -13.47 9.07 -8.38
CA SER A 43 -13.40 8.11 -9.49
C SER A 43 -12.24 7.11 -9.33
N GLN A 44 -11.07 7.55 -8.85
CA GLN A 44 -9.93 6.67 -8.54
C GLN A 44 -10.30 5.73 -7.39
N LEU A 45 -10.90 6.25 -6.34
CA LEU A 45 -11.32 5.46 -5.19
C LEU A 45 -12.45 4.48 -5.55
N ALA A 46 -13.40 4.88 -6.39
CA ALA A 46 -14.43 3.98 -6.90
C ALA A 46 -13.83 2.81 -7.69
N GLN A 47 -12.81 3.05 -8.52
CA GLN A 47 -12.10 2.00 -9.23
C GLN A 47 -11.45 0.99 -8.26
N LEU A 48 -10.79 1.46 -7.19
CA LEU A 48 -10.18 0.58 -6.19
C LEU A 48 -11.24 -0.23 -5.42
N ARG A 49 -12.33 0.41 -5.03
CA ARG A 49 -13.45 -0.27 -4.39
C ARG A 49 -13.96 -1.42 -5.26
N ASP A 50 -14.16 -1.17 -6.55
CA ASP A 50 -14.68 -2.16 -7.48
C ASP A 50 -13.67 -3.32 -7.70
N TRP A 51 -12.36 -3.03 -7.66
CA TRP A 51 -11.31 -4.06 -7.74
C TRP A 51 -11.24 -4.93 -6.49
N LEU A 52 -11.29 -4.32 -5.31
CA LEU A 52 -11.18 -5.03 -4.03
C LEU A 52 -12.48 -5.76 -3.68
N GLY A 53 -13.62 -5.13 -3.95
CA GLY A 53 -14.95 -5.63 -3.56
C GLY A 53 -15.39 -6.93 -4.23
N VAL A 54 -14.68 -7.41 -5.25
CA VAL A 54 -14.97 -8.71 -5.90
C VAL A 54 -14.10 -9.85 -5.35
N ALA A 55 -13.24 -9.60 -4.38
CA ALA A 55 -12.49 -10.66 -3.69
C ALA A 55 -13.45 -11.55 -2.89
N ARG A 56 -13.28 -12.86 -3.02
CA ARG A 56 -14.13 -13.87 -2.38
C ARG A 56 -13.47 -14.57 -1.19
N ASN A 57 -12.17 -14.38 -1.04
CA ASN A 57 -11.33 -14.97 0.00
C ASN A 57 -10.07 -14.12 0.21
N ALA A 58 -9.29 -14.47 1.23
CA ALA A 58 -8.08 -13.78 1.60
C ALA A 58 -6.99 -13.80 0.51
N ASP A 59 -6.84 -14.91 -0.21
CA ASP A 59 -5.86 -15.03 -1.31
C ASP A 59 -6.18 -14.03 -2.44
N GLU A 60 -7.43 -13.99 -2.89
CA GLU A 60 -7.87 -13.06 -3.92
C GLU A 60 -7.75 -11.59 -3.46
N GLU A 61 -8.01 -11.30 -2.19
CA GLU A 61 -7.80 -9.94 -1.66
C GLU A 61 -6.33 -9.56 -1.71
N ARG A 62 -5.39 -10.45 -1.36
CA ARG A 62 -3.95 -10.19 -1.46
C ARG A 62 -3.49 -9.90 -2.89
N GLU A 63 -3.96 -10.68 -3.87
CA GLU A 63 -3.66 -10.42 -5.28
C GLU A 63 -4.13 -9.04 -5.71
N ARG A 64 -5.33 -8.65 -5.29
CA ARG A 64 -5.92 -7.34 -5.62
C ARG A 64 -5.24 -6.20 -4.87
N LEU A 65 -4.85 -6.42 -3.62
CA LEU A 65 -4.06 -5.45 -2.84
C LEU A 65 -2.71 -5.15 -3.51
N SER A 66 -2.03 -6.17 -4.02
CA SER A 66 -0.80 -5.99 -4.80
C SER A 66 -0.99 -4.97 -5.93
N LEU A 67 -2.05 -5.13 -6.73
CA LEU A 67 -2.39 -4.24 -7.84
C LEU A 67 -2.85 -2.86 -7.34
N ALA A 68 -3.68 -2.81 -6.31
CA ALA A 68 -4.24 -1.58 -5.77
C ALA A 68 -3.14 -0.66 -5.18
N ILE A 69 -2.18 -1.22 -4.45
CA ILE A 69 -1.04 -0.46 -3.91
C ILE A 69 -0.18 0.10 -5.04
N GLY A 70 0.13 -0.70 -6.07
CA GLY A 70 0.85 -0.20 -7.25
C GLY A 70 0.11 0.96 -7.92
N GLN A 71 -1.20 0.84 -8.09
CA GLN A 71 -2.01 1.89 -8.72
C GLN A 71 -2.09 3.17 -7.86
N LEU A 72 -2.22 3.04 -6.53
CA LEU A 72 -2.19 4.18 -5.61
C LEU A 72 -0.84 4.91 -5.69
N LEU A 73 0.27 4.18 -5.71
CA LEU A 73 1.61 4.75 -5.87
C LEU A 73 1.79 5.40 -7.25
N ALA A 74 1.22 4.84 -8.33
CA ALA A 74 1.24 5.45 -9.65
C ALA A 74 0.53 6.82 -9.66
N TRP A 75 -0.66 6.90 -9.06
CA TRP A 75 -1.38 8.17 -8.93
C TRP A 75 -0.69 9.16 -8.00
N ALA A 76 -0.07 8.67 -6.92
CA ALA A 76 0.74 9.50 -6.04
C ALA A 76 1.95 10.07 -6.76
N GLY A 77 2.61 9.29 -7.63
CA GLY A 77 3.73 9.74 -8.46
C GLY A 77 3.35 10.79 -9.51
N GLN A 78 2.07 10.94 -9.85
CA GLN A 78 1.59 12.04 -10.71
C GLN A 78 1.51 13.38 -9.95
N GLN A 79 1.46 13.33 -8.63
CA GLN A 79 1.30 14.49 -7.75
C GLN A 79 2.57 14.80 -6.95
N SER A 80 3.54 13.90 -6.93
CA SER A 80 4.76 13.99 -6.13
C SER A 80 5.97 13.45 -6.87
N PRO A 81 7.20 13.73 -6.40
CA PRO A 81 8.42 13.27 -7.06
C PRO A 81 8.64 11.74 -7.03
N ILE A 82 7.85 10.97 -6.28
CA ILE A 82 8.07 9.53 -6.12
C ILE A 82 7.94 8.73 -7.44
N SER A 83 7.45 9.34 -8.52
CA SER A 83 7.53 8.75 -9.87
C SER A 83 8.97 8.45 -10.31
N ALA A 84 9.96 9.11 -9.71
CA ALA A 84 11.38 8.87 -9.96
C ALA A 84 11.89 7.58 -9.32
N ASP A 85 11.15 7.01 -8.36
CA ASP A 85 11.58 5.87 -7.57
C ASP A 85 11.76 4.59 -8.38
N ARG A 86 12.76 3.78 -8.00
CA ARG A 86 13.11 2.50 -8.63
C ARG A 86 13.24 1.43 -7.58
N GLY A 87 12.71 0.25 -7.90
CA GLY A 87 12.69 -0.87 -6.98
C GLY A 87 14.06 -1.45 -6.66
N GLY A 88 14.23 -1.85 -5.40
CA GLY A 88 15.41 -2.58 -4.94
C GLY A 88 16.71 -1.81 -4.97
N ASN A 89 16.67 -0.48 -4.98
CA ASN A 89 17.85 0.36 -5.09
C ASN A 89 18.31 0.86 -3.72
N PHE A 90 19.59 0.65 -3.40
CA PHE A 90 20.23 1.10 -2.17
C PHE A 90 21.20 2.28 -2.36
N ALA A 91 21.46 2.67 -3.60
CA ALA A 91 22.59 3.54 -3.93
C ALA A 91 22.15 4.90 -4.55
N ASP A 92 20.90 5.30 -4.35
CA ASP A 92 20.36 6.53 -4.94
C ASP A 92 19.79 7.53 -3.91
N ASP A 93 20.33 7.51 -2.70
CA ASP A 93 19.95 8.37 -1.58
C ASP A 93 20.07 9.88 -1.87
N GLY A 94 20.90 10.27 -2.83
CA GLY A 94 21.02 11.65 -3.27
C GLY A 94 20.04 12.07 -4.39
N VAL A 95 19.18 11.18 -4.88
CA VAL A 95 18.27 11.47 -5.99
C VAL A 95 16.90 11.88 -5.48
N TYR A 96 16.46 13.09 -5.82
CA TYR A 96 15.18 13.63 -5.37
C TYR A 96 14.00 12.77 -5.82
N GLY A 97 13.13 12.41 -4.87
CA GLY A 97 11.95 11.59 -5.11
C GLY A 97 12.19 10.08 -4.98
N ARG A 98 13.41 9.63 -4.67
CA ARG A 98 13.71 8.24 -4.37
C ARG A 98 13.23 7.87 -2.97
N MET A 99 12.94 6.58 -2.80
CA MET A 99 12.36 6.04 -1.59
C MET A 99 13.20 4.87 -1.07
N ASP A 100 13.52 4.88 0.22
CA ASP A 100 14.07 3.72 0.91
C ASP A 100 12.98 2.81 1.49
N CYS A 101 13.35 1.75 2.19
CA CYS A 101 12.39 0.83 2.80
C CYS A 101 11.54 1.49 3.90
N ILE A 102 12.01 2.55 4.55
CA ILE A 102 11.25 3.31 5.55
C ILE A 102 10.16 4.13 4.86
N ASP A 103 10.51 4.82 3.78
CA ASP A 103 9.57 5.59 2.95
C ASP A 103 8.46 4.67 2.40
N HIS A 104 8.87 3.51 1.83
CA HIS A 104 7.94 2.53 1.28
C HIS A 104 7.04 1.91 2.33
N SER A 105 7.60 1.42 3.44
CA SER A 105 6.79 0.79 4.49
C SER A 105 5.81 1.76 5.13
N THR A 106 6.24 3.00 5.38
CA THR A 106 5.39 4.05 5.95
C THR A 106 4.28 4.43 4.98
N THR A 107 4.63 4.73 3.72
CA THR A 107 3.65 5.11 2.69
C THR A 107 2.67 3.98 2.43
N THR A 108 3.15 2.75 2.22
CA THR A 108 2.28 1.59 1.96
C THR A 108 1.36 1.28 3.14
N THR A 109 1.84 1.41 4.38
CA THR A 109 0.97 1.25 5.57
C THR A 109 -0.15 2.28 5.56
N ARG A 110 0.13 3.55 5.25
CA ARG A 110 -0.87 4.61 5.15
C ARG A 110 -1.88 4.36 4.02
N LEU A 111 -1.42 3.83 2.88
CA LEU A 111 -2.29 3.44 1.77
C LEU A 111 -3.21 2.27 2.15
N LEU A 112 -2.70 1.28 2.85
CA LEU A 112 -3.50 0.17 3.39
C LEU A 112 -4.53 0.67 4.41
N GLN A 113 -4.16 1.63 5.26
CA GLN A 113 -5.07 2.28 6.21
C GLN A 113 -6.17 3.08 5.49
N LEU A 114 -5.84 3.76 4.39
CA LEU A 114 -6.85 4.41 3.54
C LEU A 114 -7.90 3.39 3.08
N LEU A 115 -7.46 2.24 2.53
CA LEU A 115 -8.36 1.19 2.07
C LEU A 115 -9.18 0.58 3.22
N ALA A 116 -8.55 0.37 4.39
CA ALA A 116 -9.22 -0.13 5.59
C ALA A 116 -10.28 0.85 6.12
N ASN A 117 -9.97 2.15 6.14
CA ASN A 117 -10.90 3.20 6.60
C ASN A 117 -12.13 3.32 5.70
N HIS A 118 -11.99 3.00 4.40
CA HIS A 118 -13.12 2.88 3.48
C HIS A 118 -13.89 1.55 3.61
N GLY A 119 -13.42 0.62 4.47
CA GLY A 119 -14.05 -0.70 4.66
C GLY A 119 -13.86 -1.67 3.49
N TRP A 120 -12.79 -1.50 2.70
CA TRP A 120 -12.55 -2.33 1.50
C TRP A 120 -11.62 -3.51 1.74
N LEU A 121 -11.05 -3.64 2.95
CA LEU A 121 -10.34 -4.84 3.38
C LEU A 121 -11.34 -5.76 4.10
N LEU A 122 -11.72 -6.84 3.43
CA LEU A 122 -12.75 -7.76 3.93
C LEU A 122 -12.15 -8.95 4.68
N PHE A 123 -10.95 -9.36 4.30
CA PHE A 123 -10.27 -10.55 4.82
C PHE A 123 -8.99 -10.23 5.59
N HIS A 124 -8.52 -8.98 5.55
CA HIS A 124 -7.31 -8.57 6.24
C HIS A 124 -7.51 -7.31 7.06
N ARG A 125 -6.68 -7.16 8.08
CA ARG A 125 -6.49 -5.89 8.80
C ARG A 125 -5.04 -5.44 8.67
N VAL A 126 -4.83 -4.12 8.74
CA VAL A 126 -3.49 -3.55 8.73
C VAL A 126 -2.82 -3.82 10.08
N ALA A 127 -1.60 -4.29 10.05
CA ALA A 127 -0.77 -4.52 11.23
C ALA A 127 0.42 -3.55 11.26
N GLU A 128 1.16 -3.56 12.38
CA GLU A 128 2.41 -2.80 12.50
C GLU A 128 3.41 -3.25 11.44
N PRO A 129 4.20 -2.34 10.85
CA PRO A 129 5.21 -2.70 9.86
C PRO A 129 6.16 -3.78 10.38
N ALA A 130 6.43 -4.76 9.52
CA ALA A 130 7.43 -5.78 9.79
C ALA A 130 8.84 -5.25 9.48
N TRP A 131 9.84 -5.82 10.15
CA TRP A 131 11.23 -5.54 9.85
C TRP A 131 12.06 -6.83 9.92
N ARG A 132 13.15 -6.87 9.16
CA ARG A 132 14.12 -7.96 9.17
C ARG A 132 15.54 -7.42 9.05
N VAL A 133 16.50 -8.17 9.56
CA VAL A 133 17.93 -7.91 9.36
C VAL A 133 18.54 -9.08 8.59
N ARG A 134 19.29 -8.77 7.53
CA ARG A 134 20.05 -9.77 6.76
C ARG A 134 21.52 -9.36 6.70
N TYR A 135 22.37 -10.37 6.52
CA TYR A 135 23.81 -10.17 6.36
C TYR A 135 24.43 -9.24 7.43
N LEU A 136 23.90 -9.27 8.67
CA LEU A 136 24.32 -8.50 9.85
C LEU A 136 24.05 -7.00 9.79
N PHE A 137 23.79 -6.41 8.64
CA PHE A 137 23.70 -4.93 8.50
C PHE A 137 22.53 -4.44 7.63
N GLU A 138 21.88 -5.31 6.86
CA GLU A 138 20.81 -4.92 5.96
C GLU A 138 19.48 -4.94 6.72
N LEU A 139 19.10 -3.77 7.25
CA LEU A 139 17.80 -3.58 7.87
C LEU A 139 16.77 -3.24 6.80
N HIS A 140 15.68 -3.99 6.75
CA HIS A 140 14.61 -3.78 5.79
C HIS A 140 13.24 -3.77 6.48
N TYR A 141 12.40 -2.79 6.12
CA TYR A 141 11.05 -2.60 6.62
C TYR A 141 10.02 -2.85 5.51
N SER A 142 8.85 -3.38 5.89
CA SER A 142 7.71 -3.54 4.99
C SER A 142 6.39 -3.29 5.72
N ALA A 143 5.40 -2.77 5.02
CA ALA A 143 4.02 -2.77 5.51
C ALA A 143 3.54 -4.21 5.72
N GLN A 144 2.63 -4.41 6.68
CA GLN A 144 2.13 -5.72 7.07
C GLN A 144 0.61 -5.72 7.16
N ILE A 145 0.03 -6.83 6.75
CA ILE A 145 -1.38 -7.18 6.96
C ILE A 145 -1.48 -8.54 7.65
N GLU A 146 -2.57 -8.76 8.37
CA GLU A 146 -2.89 -10.06 8.94
C GLU A 146 -4.32 -10.47 8.58
N GLU A 147 -4.55 -11.75 8.34
CA GLU A 147 -5.87 -12.26 8.06
C GLU A 147 -6.79 -12.09 9.26
N ILE A 148 -8.00 -11.64 8.98
CA ILE A 148 -9.08 -11.67 9.97
C ILE A 148 -9.44 -13.14 10.15
N ALA A 149 -9.08 -13.72 11.30
CA ALA A 149 -9.39 -15.10 11.59
C ALA A 149 -10.88 -15.36 11.37
N SER A 150 -11.21 -16.30 10.48
CA SER A 150 -12.56 -16.83 10.45
C SER A 150 -12.83 -17.44 11.82
N SER A 151 -14.02 -17.21 12.38
CA SER A 151 -14.45 -17.67 13.71
C SER A 151 -14.39 -19.20 13.94
N GLN A 152 -13.77 -19.95 13.03
CA GLN A 152 -13.62 -21.40 13.05
C GLN A 152 -12.18 -21.90 13.28
N ALA A 153 -11.18 -21.01 13.32
CA ALA A 153 -9.81 -21.40 13.69
C ALA A 153 -9.61 -21.20 15.21
N GLU A 154 -10.00 -22.17 16.01
CA GLU A 154 -9.72 -22.17 17.45
C GLU A 154 -8.20 -22.20 17.67
N GLY A 155 -7.64 -21.06 18.15
CA GLY A 155 -6.39 -21.04 18.89
C GLY A 155 -5.08 -20.88 18.10
N GLY A 156 -5.10 -20.55 16.79
CA GLY A 156 -3.90 -20.23 16.02
C GLY A 156 -3.65 -18.73 15.87
N ASP A 157 -2.38 -18.32 15.79
CA ASP A 157 -2.03 -16.94 15.41
C ASP A 157 -2.55 -16.64 13.99
N PRO A 158 -3.07 -15.42 13.73
CA PRO A 158 -3.53 -15.05 12.40
C PRO A 158 -2.38 -15.11 11.39
N ALA A 159 -2.66 -15.57 10.18
CA ALA A 159 -1.68 -15.56 9.10
C ALA A 159 -1.30 -14.12 8.77
N ARG A 160 0.00 -13.86 8.66
CA ARG A 160 0.57 -12.54 8.43
C ARG A 160 1.28 -12.48 7.10
N PHE A 161 1.15 -11.35 6.42
CA PHE A 161 1.74 -11.10 5.11
C PHE A 161 2.38 -9.71 5.09
N VAL A 162 3.48 -9.58 4.39
CA VAL A 162 4.03 -8.26 4.04
C VAL A 162 3.41 -7.78 2.74
N VAL A 163 3.30 -6.45 2.61
CA VAL A 163 2.95 -5.76 1.37
C VAL A 163 4.13 -4.82 1.05
N ASP A 164 5.07 -5.35 0.29
CA ASP A 164 6.37 -4.73 0.07
C ASP A 164 6.43 -4.08 -1.31
N SER A 165 6.32 -2.76 -1.35
CA SER A 165 6.41 -1.98 -2.58
C SER A 165 7.85 -1.62 -2.96
N TRP A 166 8.82 -1.73 -2.02
CA TRP A 166 10.21 -1.35 -2.25
C TRP A 166 10.91 -2.17 -3.34
N PHE A 167 10.50 -3.43 -3.56
CA PHE A 167 11.08 -4.28 -4.60
C PHE A 167 10.68 -3.89 -6.03
N ARG A 168 9.84 -2.89 -6.20
CA ARG A 168 9.26 -2.54 -7.50
C ARG A 168 9.39 -1.05 -7.79
N ASP A 169 9.58 -0.72 -9.06
CA ASP A 169 9.49 0.66 -9.54
C ASP A 169 8.13 1.26 -9.15
N ASN A 170 8.09 2.57 -8.93
CA ASN A 170 6.86 3.28 -8.65
C ASN A 170 5.74 2.90 -9.62
N GLY A 171 4.57 2.61 -9.09
CA GLY A 171 3.39 2.25 -9.89
C GLY A 171 3.32 0.78 -10.32
N ARG A 172 4.30 -0.06 -9.98
CA ARG A 172 4.23 -1.50 -10.22
C ARG A 172 3.55 -2.20 -9.05
N PRO A 173 2.89 -3.34 -9.30
CA PRO A 173 2.24 -4.12 -8.23
C PRO A 173 3.20 -4.44 -7.10
N ALA A 174 2.79 -4.21 -5.85
CA ALA A 174 3.59 -4.51 -4.67
C ALA A 174 3.78 -6.03 -4.53
N VAL A 175 4.89 -6.44 -3.93
CA VAL A 175 5.12 -7.84 -3.56
C VAL A 175 4.31 -8.17 -2.32
N VAL A 176 3.47 -9.21 -2.37
CA VAL A 176 2.74 -9.73 -1.21
C VAL A 176 3.21 -11.13 -0.92
N LEU A 177 3.78 -11.35 0.27
CA LEU A 177 4.38 -12.63 0.68
C LEU A 177 3.96 -12.99 2.11
N PRO A 178 3.87 -14.29 2.44
CA PRO A 178 3.80 -14.73 3.83
C PRO A 178 4.97 -14.13 4.62
N LEU A 179 4.69 -13.63 5.83
CA LEU A 179 5.70 -13.00 6.68
C LEU A 179 6.90 -13.92 6.92
N ALA A 180 6.68 -15.21 7.13
CA ALA A 180 7.76 -16.18 7.35
C ALA A 180 8.72 -16.26 6.14
N ASN A 181 8.17 -16.37 4.94
CA ASN A 181 8.95 -16.40 3.69
C ASN A 181 9.76 -15.11 3.50
N TRP A 182 9.11 -13.97 3.76
CA TRP A 182 9.80 -12.69 3.67
C TRP A 182 10.93 -12.58 4.71
N LEU A 183 10.73 -13.02 5.96
CA LEU A 183 11.78 -13.07 6.98
C LEU A 183 12.94 -13.97 6.56
N ASP A 184 12.67 -15.07 5.87
CA ASP A 184 13.69 -15.99 5.30
C ASP A 184 14.39 -15.40 4.07
N GLY A 185 13.89 -14.25 3.54
CA GLY A 185 14.57 -13.48 2.51
C GLY A 185 13.92 -13.49 1.14
N GLU A 186 12.75 -14.05 0.97
CA GLU A 186 12.02 -13.89 -0.29
C GLU A 186 11.71 -12.42 -0.59
N GLY A 187 11.50 -12.12 -1.87
CA GLY A 187 11.15 -10.79 -2.36
C GLY A 187 12.35 -9.95 -2.80
N GLN A 188 13.58 -10.42 -2.64
CA GLN A 188 14.74 -9.69 -3.15
C GLN A 188 14.78 -9.68 -4.67
N VAL A 189 15.20 -8.53 -5.23
CA VAL A 189 15.58 -8.46 -6.64
C VAL A 189 16.86 -9.30 -6.78
N GLU A 190 16.82 -10.39 -7.53
CA GLU A 190 18.03 -11.08 -7.92
C GLU A 190 18.88 -10.13 -8.78
N THR A 191 19.89 -9.55 -8.16
CA THR A 191 20.91 -8.77 -8.87
C THR A 191 21.80 -9.74 -9.63
N GLY A 192 21.48 -9.98 -10.88
CA GLY A 192 22.42 -10.57 -11.83
C GLY A 192 22.25 -12.06 -12.11
N THR A 193 21.99 -12.35 -13.36
CA THR A 193 22.01 -13.63 -14.10
C THR A 193 20.83 -14.59 -13.87
N GLY A 194 19.74 -14.34 -14.59
CA GLY A 194 18.99 -15.37 -15.29
C GLY A 194 18.24 -16.40 -14.48
N ARG A 195 17.04 -16.07 -14.07
CA ARG A 195 15.84 -16.88 -14.33
C ARG A 195 14.60 -16.19 -13.81
N VAL A 196 13.91 -15.52 -14.70
CA VAL A 196 12.52 -15.13 -14.45
C VAL A 196 11.72 -16.44 -14.34
N VAL A 197 11.31 -16.80 -13.15
CA VAL A 197 10.23 -17.77 -12.98
C VAL A 197 8.94 -16.98 -13.24
N THR A 198 8.60 -16.87 -14.50
CA THR A 198 7.26 -16.47 -14.92
C THR A 198 6.32 -17.62 -14.57
N GLY A 199 5.55 -17.47 -13.49
CA GLY A 199 4.34 -18.23 -13.30
C GLY A 199 3.41 -17.89 -14.48
N GLY A 200 3.47 -18.71 -15.54
CA GLY A 200 2.68 -18.52 -16.73
C GLY A 200 1.22 -18.74 -16.42
N PHE A 201 0.40 -17.72 -16.62
CA PHE A 201 -1.01 -17.89 -16.86
C PHE A 201 -1.17 -18.60 -18.20
N ALA A 202 -1.32 -19.93 -18.18
CA ALA A 202 -1.78 -20.69 -19.31
C ALA A 202 -3.27 -20.36 -19.51
N GLY A 203 -3.55 -19.44 -20.41
CA GLY A 203 -4.87 -19.31 -21.00
C GLY A 203 -5.18 -20.58 -21.78
N SER A 204 -6.24 -21.28 -21.43
CA SER A 204 -6.82 -22.35 -22.27
C SER A 204 -7.90 -21.74 -23.15
N PRO A 205 -7.85 -21.96 -24.48
CA PRO A 205 -8.93 -21.57 -25.36
C PRO A 205 -9.90 -22.73 -25.47
N ARG A 206 -11.19 -22.47 -25.26
CA ARG A 206 -12.38 -22.89 -26.03
C ARG A 206 -13.65 -22.70 -25.20
#